data_634f1824e9f5f4330ac1a84f3ab3b37e
#
_entry.id   634f1824e9f5f4330ac1a84f3ab3b37e
#
_cell.length_a   1.000
_cell.length_b   1.000
_cell.length_c   1.000
_cell.angle_alpha   90.00
_cell.angle_beta   90.00
_cell.angle_gamma   90.00
#
_symmetry.space_group_name_H-M   'P 1'
#
loop_
_entity.id
_entity.type
_entity.pdbx_description
1 polymer ?
#
loop_
_entity_poly.entity_id
_entity_poly.type
_entity_poly.pdbx_seq_one_letter_code
_entity_poly.pdbx_strand_id
1 'polypeptide(L)'
;MWRKEGTLVKTYLNKLLVVLVACLFFIVTPVQAESYSDLFIKITDATTAVRDKDQEKAHTLVAEIKEEFLKKANHDSKAGKEVQKSLDLKGEITEKQLVTVSTSLLAFEKEQNPVDLDAEKEKLETRLQPYFEKLQEAITAKDLQATRKAYADLNNTWTRNEAVVRDHSTAYYGKVETAISFLRSAIETEPTNFDSIQSSYNDLKNVLDQFISGEKIEETSSNLTLSDGIKLLKKALNLFQANDTSQASQVMKEFITIWPTIEGDVSTTNPSLYTRVESQSPVIMVKGKESKYQKQLEALISDLSAIDTTASYSAVDSMLILLREGVEALLIVMALVTVLKSAKLVKGLKWVYAGALLGILASAAIAVALQFLFPAVTSASNREVIEGAVGIIAVGMMIVIGIWLHRKSSVQKWNQFM
;
A
#
# COMPACT_ATOMS: atom_id res chain seq x y z
N MET A 1 2.55 -53.33 -12.60
CA MET A 1 1.99 -52.37 -11.62
C MET A 1 2.28 -50.90 -11.96
N TRP A 2 3.30 -50.60 -12.71
CA TRP A 2 3.81 -49.26 -13.05
C TRP A 2 3.05 -48.50 -14.18
N ARG A 3 2.15 -49.18 -14.90
CA ARG A 3 1.39 -48.52 -16.01
C ARG A 3 0.14 -47.75 -15.52
N LYS A 4 -0.37 -48.04 -14.31
CA LYS A 4 -1.55 -47.40 -13.74
C LYS A 4 -1.27 -46.06 -13.03
N GLU A 5 -0.06 -45.88 -12.45
CA GLU A 5 0.29 -44.63 -11.75
C GLU A 5 0.55 -43.47 -12.72
N GLY A 6 1.14 -43.71 -13.89
CA GLY A 6 1.36 -42.69 -14.90
C GLY A 6 0.06 -42.12 -15.51
N THR A 7 -0.98 -42.96 -15.57
CA THR A 7 -2.33 -42.53 -16.03
C THR A 7 -3.07 -41.71 -14.97
N LEU A 8 -2.91 -42.04 -13.69
CA LEU A 8 -3.52 -41.28 -12.59
C LEU A 8 -2.91 -39.86 -12.49
N VAL A 9 -1.58 -39.74 -12.50
CA VAL A 9 -0.91 -38.42 -12.49
C VAL A 9 -1.29 -37.59 -13.70
N LYS A 10 -1.38 -38.18 -14.89
CA LYS A 10 -1.81 -37.49 -16.11
C LYS A 10 -3.28 -37.02 -16.04
N THR A 11 -4.14 -37.83 -15.40
CA THR A 11 -5.56 -37.50 -15.21
C THR A 11 -5.74 -36.37 -14.19
N TYR A 12 -4.97 -36.36 -13.10
CA TYR A 12 -5.00 -35.26 -12.10
C TYR A 12 -4.39 -33.98 -12.67
N LEU A 13 -3.31 -34.08 -13.43
CA LEU A 13 -2.69 -32.91 -14.10
C LEU A 13 -3.65 -32.30 -15.14
N ASN A 14 -4.35 -33.12 -15.93
CA ASN A 14 -5.36 -32.63 -16.86
C ASN A 14 -6.57 -32.04 -16.14
N LYS A 15 -7.02 -32.61 -15.03
CA LYS A 15 -8.10 -32.03 -14.21
C LYS A 15 -7.68 -30.71 -13.56
N LEU A 16 -6.46 -30.61 -13.07
CA LEU A 16 -5.90 -29.37 -12.55
C LEU A 16 -5.78 -28.31 -13.64
N LEU A 17 -5.34 -28.68 -14.82
CA LEU A 17 -5.26 -27.79 -15.99
C LEU A 17 -6.65 -27.32 -16.44
N VAL A 18 -7.64 -28.19 -16.44
CA VAL A 18 -9.04 -27.85 -16.78
C VAL A 18 -9.64 -26.94 -15.73
N VAL A 19 -9.38 -27.17 -14.45
CA VAL A 19 -9.83 -26.26 -13.36
C VAL A 19 -9.13 -24.91 -13.46
N LEU A 20 -7.85 -24.88 -13.76
CA LEU A 20 -7.08 -23.64 -13.94
C LEU A 20 -7.54 -22.85 -15.17
N VAL A 21 -7.85 -23.55 -16.27
CA VAL A 21 -8.45 -22.98 -17.49
C VAL A 21 -9.89 -22.55 -17.25
N ALA A 22 -10.67 -23.32 -16.50
CA ALA A 22 -12.05 -22.94 -16.13
C ALA A 22 -12.06 -21.72 -15.19
N CYS A 23 -11.12 -21.60 -14.24
CA CYS A 23 -10.95 -20.40 -13.43
C CYS A 23 -10.57 -19.18 -14.29
N LEU A 24 -9.82 -19.35 -15.38
CA LEU A 24 -9.51 -18.29 -16.34
C LEU A 24 -10.73 -17.87 -17.20
N PHE A 25 -11.69 -18.78 -17.45
CA PHE A 25 -12.93 -18.47 -18.18
C PHE A 25 -14.06 -17.91 -17.30
N PHE A 26 -14.00 -18.08 -15.97
CA PHE A 26 -14.93 -17.45 -15.03
C PHE A 26 -14.51 -16.04 -14.61
N ILE A 27 -13.53 -15.44 -15.27
CA ILE A 27 -13.35 -13.99 -15.22
C ILE A 27 -14.53 -13.41 -16.00
N VAL A 28 -15.67 -13.26 -15.29
CA VAL A 28 -16.73 -12.34 -15.67
C VAL A 28 -16.00 -11.07 -16.07
N THR A 29 -16.14 -10.64 -17.31
CA THR A 29 -15.64 -9.35 -17.75
C THR A 29 -16.30 -8.31 -16.85
N PRO A 30 -15.60 -7.76 -15.84
CA PRO A 30 -16.10 -6.54 -15.23
C PRO A 30 -16.14 -5.52 -16.37
N VAL A 31 -17.11 -4.66 -16.37
CA VAL A 31 -17.03 -3.40 -17.13
C VAL A 31 -15.66 -2.85 -16.74
N GLN A 32 -14.74 -2.91 -17.68
CA GLN A 32 -13.34 -2.61 -17.40
C GLN A 32 -13.30 -1.11 -17.19
N ALA A 33 -13.16 -0.69 -15.92
CA ALA A 33 -12.83 0.69 -15.62
C ALA A 33 -11.59 1.03 -16.44
N GLU A 34 -11.67 2.03 -17.29
CA GLU A 34 -10.56 2.41 -18.15
C GLU A 34 -9.43 2.94 -17.26
N SER A 35 -8.30 2.25 -17.26
CA SER A 35 -7.14 2.66 -16.44
C SER A 35 -6.36 3.76 -17.14
N TYR A 36 -6.04 4.80 -16.39
CA TYR A 36 -5.20 5.93 -16.82
C TYR A 36 -3.81 5.89 -16.18
N SER A 37 -3.46 4.79 -15.52
CA SER A 37 -2.19 4.59 -14.80
C SER A 37 -0.97 4.92 -15.64
N ASP A 38 -0.96 4.52 -16.92
CA ASP A 38 0.15 4.77 -17.83
C ASP A 38 0.39 6.28 -18.03
N LEU A 39 -0.68 7.07 -18.08
CA LEU A 39 -0.58 8.52 -18.19
C LEU A 39 -0.04 9.14 -16.90
N PHE A 40 -0.46 8.64 -15.72
CA PHE A 40 0.07 9.11 -14.42
C PHE A 40 1.56 8.77 -14.26
N ILE A 41 1.99 7.58 -14.72
CA ILE A 41 3.41 7.20 -14.73
C ILE A 41 4.21 8.20 -15.58
N LYS A 42 3.76 8.52 -16.78
CA LYS A 42 4.43 9.49 -17.65
C LYS A 42 4.44 10.91 -17.07
N ILE A 43 3.41 11.33 -16.33
CA ILE A 43 3.40 12.60 -15.59
C ILE A 43 4.50 12.60 -14.52
N THR A 44 4.66 11.48 -13.81
CA THR A 44 5.71 11.31 -12.81
C THR A 44 7.10 11.37 -13.45
N ASP A 45 7.29 10.70 -14.60
CA ASP A 45 8.55 10.74 -15.36
C ASP A 45 8.85 12.16 -15.86
N ALA A 46 7.82 12.89 -16.33
CA ALA A 46 7.97 14.30 -16.74
C ALA A 46 8.34 15.19 -15.55
N THR A 47 7.77 14.94 -14.36
CA THR A 47 8.12 15.66 -13.14
C THR A 47 9.57 15.40 -12.74
N THR A 48 10.03 14.17 -12.86
CA THR A 48 11.43 13.80 -12.62
C THR A 48 12.36 14.51 -13.62
N ALA A 49 12.01 14.53 -14.92
CA ALA A 49 12.79 15.25 -15.91
C ALA A 49 12.89 16.77 -15.62
N VAL A 50 11.81 17.39 -15.14
CA VAL A 50 11.83 18.80 -14.69
C VAL A 50 12.78 19.01 -13.51
N ARG A 51 12.79 18.12 -12.52
CA ARG A 51 13.70 18.16 -11.37
C ARG A 51 15.16 18.01 -11.79
N ASP A 52 15.40 17.13 -12.77
CA ASP A 52 16.73 16.89 -13.35
C ASP A 52 17.15 18.02 -14.33
N LYS A 53 16.29 19.04 -14.52
CA LYS A 53 16.49 20.17 -15.46
C LYS A 53 16.56 19.73 -16.92
N ASP A 54 16.03 18.56 -17.25
CA ASP A 54 15.91 18.03 -18.60
C ASP A 54 14.58 18.45 -19.23
N GLN A 55 14.52 19.69 -19.69
CA GLN A 55 13.32 20.26 -20.29
C GLN A 55 12.96 19.60 -21.62
N GLU A 56 13.94 19.10 -22.40
CA GLU A 56 13.67 18.40 -23.67
C GLU A 56 12.91 17.10 -23.44
N LYS A 57 13.34 16.31 -22.46
CA LYS A 57 12.66 15.08 -22.04
C LYS A 57 11.26 15.38 -21.46
N ALA A 58 11.14 16.43 -20.64
CA ALA A 58 9.84 16.83 -20.08
C ALA A 58 8.85 17.19 -21.17
N HIS A 59 9.25 17.96 -22.19
CA HIS A 59 8.41 18.29 -23.33
C HIS A 59 8.02 17.06 -24.16
N THR A 60 8.95 16.14 -24.39
CA THR A 60 8.68 14.88 -25.10
C THR A 60 7.62 14.07 -24.38
N LEU A 61 7.75 13.88 -23.06
CA LEU A 61 6.80 13.14 -22.23
C LEU A 61 5.42 13.79 -22.21
N VAL A 62 5.33 15.12 -22.07
CA VAL A 62 4.06 15.85 -22.13
C VAL A 62 3.38 15.70 -23.49
N ALA A 63 4.14 15.72 -24.58
CA ALA A 63 3.61 15.47 -25.93
C ALA A 63 3.06 14.03 -26.07
N GLU A 64 3.76 13.04 -25.55
CA GLU A 64 3.30 11.66 -25.53
C GLU A 64 2.01 11.50 -24.70
N ILE A 65 1.97 12.11 -23.49
CA ILE A 65 0.76 12.10 -22.65
C ILE A 65 -0.43 12.69 -23.42
N LYS A 66 -0.21 13.81 -24.13
CA LYS A 66 -1.26 14.46 -24.91
C LYS A 66 -1.75 13.56 -26.05
N GLU A 67 -0.84 12.92 -26.78
CA GLU A 67 -1.20 12.01 -27.88
C GLU A 67 -1.97 10.79 -27.37
N GLU A 68 -1.52 10.18 -26.29
CA GLU A 68 -2.19 9.02 -25.69
C GLU A 68 -3.55 9.37 -25.07
N PHE A 69 -3.64 10.53 -24.42
CA PHE A 69 -4.90 11.01 -23.87
C PHE A 69 -5.96 11.22 -24.95
N LEU A 70 -5.59 11.79 -26.10
CA LEU A 70 -6.50 12.00 -27.23
C LEU A 70 -7.01 10.68 -27.85
N LYS A 71 -6.36 9.55 -27.58
CA LYS A 71 -6.85 8.22 -27.99
C LYS A 71 -7.86 7.63 -27.01
N LYS A 72 -7.99 8.21 -25.81
CA LYS A 72 -8.94 7.74 -24.79
C LYS A 72 -10.39 8.07 -25.15
N ALA A 73 -11.30 7.18 -24.77
CA ALA A 73 -12.73 7.46 -24.92
C ALA A 73 -13.13 8.72 -24.12
N ASN A 74 -14.13 9.45 -24.60
CA ASN A 74 -14.67 10.66 -23.95
C ASN A 74 -13.63 11.77 -23.64
N HIS A 75 -12.47 11.78 -24.28
CA HIS A 75 -11.45 12.82 -24.11
C HIS A 75 -11.97 14.25 -24.39
N ASP A 76 -13.10 14.39 -25.07
CA ASP A 76 -13.81 15.63 -25.41
C ASP A 76 -14.89 16.00 -24.39
N SER A 77 -15.08 15.22 -23.33
CA SER A 77 -15.97 15.55 -22.20
C SER A 77 -15.56 16.85 -21.51
N LYS A 78 -16.36 17.31 -20.55
CA LYS A 78 -16.01 18.53 -19.81
C LYS A 78 -14.67 18.38 -19.08
N ALA A 79 -14.47 17.31 -18.35
CA ALA A 79 -13.18 17.05 -17.67
C ALA A 79 -12.06 16.77 -18.69
N GLY A 80 -12.36 16.07 -19.79
CA GLY A 80 -11.40 15.82 -20.85
C GLY A 80 -10.85 17.08 -21.49
N LYS A 81 -11.68 18.10 -21.72
CA LYS A 81 -11.24 19.42 -22.19
C LYS A 81 -10.32 20.15 -21.22
N GLU A 82 -10.56 20.00 -19.90
CA GLU A 82 -9.66 20.56 -18.89
C GLU A 82 -8.30 19.85 -18.88
N VAL A 83 -8.25 18.52 -19.11
CA VAL A 83 -6.99 17.79 -19.30
C VAL A 83 -6.25 18.31 -20.52
N GLN A 84 -6.93 18.43 -21.67
CA GLN A 84 -6.30 18.95 -22.91
C GLN A 84 -5.74 20.35 -22.70
N LYS A 85 -6.49 21.24 -22.02
CA LYS A 85 -6.03 22.59 -21.68
C LYS A 85 -4.83 22.59 -20.74
N SER A 86 -4.80 21.71 -19.74
CA SER A 86 -3.68 21.58 -18.82
C SER A 86 -2.41 21.03 -19.49
N LEU A 87 -2.56 20.25 -20.56
CA LEU A 87 -1.46 19.71 -21.36
C LEU A 87 -0.93 20.70 -22.44
N ASP A 88 -1.57 21.84 -22.63
CA ASP A 88 -1.12 22.86 -23.60
C ASP A 88 -0.02 23.75 -23.00
N LEU A 89 1.07 23.12 -22.55
CA LEU A 89 2.20 23.76 -21.89
C LEU A 89 3.14 24.38 -22.92
N LYS A 90 3.49 25.68 -22.71
CA LYS A 90 4.41 26.44 -23.57
C LYS A 90 5.56 26.98 -22.73
N GLY A 91 6.76 26.98 -23.32
CA GLY A 91 7.96 27.43 -22.63
C GLY A 91 8.45 26.44 -21.60
N GLU A 92 9.13 26.89 -20.56
CA GLU A 92 9.67 26.03 -19.51
C GLU A 92 8.54 25.34 -18.74
N ILE A 93 8.61 23.99 -18.64
CA ILE A 93 7.66 23.20 -17.88
C ILE A 93 8.07 23.21 -16.41
N THR A 94 7.11 23.46 -15.54
CA THR A 94 7.30 23.50 -14.08
C THR A 94 6.57 22.34 -13.39
N GLU A 95 7.03 21.92 -12.22
CA GLU A 95 6.35 20.89 -11.40
C GLU A 95 4.90 21.30 -11.11
N LYS A 96 4.65 22.57 -10.82
CA LYS A 96 3.29 23.07 -10.56
C LYS A 96 2.33 22.85 -11.75
N GLN A 97 2.81 23.00 -12.97
CA GLN A 97 2.00 22.73 -14.16
C GLN A 97 1.71 21.24 -14.30
N LEU A 98 2.69 20.37 -14.03
CA LEU A 98 2.50 18.92 -14.07
C LEU A 98 1.55 18.43 -12.97
N VAL A 99 1.58 19.02 -11.78
CA VAL A 99 0.55 18.80 -10.74
C VAL A 99 -0.84 19.19 -11.26
N THR A 100 -0.97 20.30 -11.99
CA THR A 100 -2.25 20.69 -12.61
C THR A 100 -2.70 19.67 -13.64
N VAL A 101 -1.80 19.12 -14.46
CA VAL A 101 -2.11 18.04 -15.41
C VAL A 101 -2.59 16.80 -14.67
N SER A 102 -1.87 16.39 -13.62
CA SER A 102 -2.25 15.22 -12.79
C SER A 102 -3.65 15.40 -12.16
N THR A 103 -3.91 16.57 -11.60
CA THR A 103 -5.22 16.89 -10.98
C THR A 103 -6.36 16.86 -12.01
N SER A 104 -6.15 17.43 -13.19
CA SER A 104 -7.18 17.41 -14.24
C SER A 104 -7.42 15.99 -14.79
N LEU A 105 -6.35 15.18 -14.92
CA LEU A 105 -6.47 13.78 -15.33
C LEU A 105 -7.22 12.95 -14.29
N LEU A 106 -6.96 13.17 -13.00
CA LEU A 106 -7.70 12.51 -11.91
C LEU A 106 -9.19 12.88 -11.93
N ALA A 107 -9.52 14.15 -12.20
CA ALA A 107 -10.90 14.58 -12.34
C ALA A 107 -11.59 13.91 -13.54
N PHE A 108 -10.87 13.73 -14.64
CA PHE A 108 -11.35 13.00 -15.82
C PHE A 108 -11.55 11.52 -15.51
N GLU A 109 -10.60 10.86 -14.85
CA GLU A 109 -10.73 9.46 -14.44
C GLU A 109 -11.95 9.25 -13.54
N LYS A 110 -12.18 10.12 -12.58
CA LYS A 110 -13.39 10.10 -11.72
C LYS A 110 -14.69 10.30 -12.53
N GLU A 111 -14.68 11.14 -13.57
CA GLU A 111 -15.83 11.33 -14.46
C GLU A 111 -16.12 10.06 -15.27
N GLN A 112 -15.07 9.35 -15.74
CA GLN A 112 -15.21 8.13 -16.55
C GLN A 112 -15.56 6.90 -15.71
N ASN A 113 -15.11 6.88 -14.46
CA ASN A 113 -15.29 5.78 -13.52
C ASN A 113 -16.03 6.31 -12.27
N PRO A 114 -17.32 6.68 -12.38
CA PRO A 114 -18.04 7.23 -11.25
C PRO A 114 -18.16 6.17 -10.16
N VAL A 115 -17.56 6.43 -9.02
CA VAL A 115 -17.75 5.62 -7.80
C VAL A 115 -19.07 6.06 -7.18
N ASP A 116 -19.91 5.09 -6.86
CA ASP A 116 -21.10 5.34 -6.04
C ASP A 116 -20.65 5.61 -4.60
N LEU A 117 -20.38 6.89 -4.32
CA LEU A 117 -19.89 7.34 -3.03
C LEU A 117 -20.88 7.06 -1.91
N ASP A 118 -22.18 7.13 -2.18
CA ASP A 118 -23.20 6.88 -1.16
C ASP A 118 -23.21 5.39 -0.78
N ALA A 119 -23.08 4.49 -1.76
CA ALA A 119 -22.92 3.05 -1.49
C ALA A 119 -21.59 2.73 -0.78
N GLU A 120 -20.51 3.44 -1.07
CA GLU A 120 -19.22 3.28 -0.35
C GLU A 120 -19.31 3.76 1.09
N LYS A 121 -19.97 4.88 1.36
CA LYS A 121 -20.23 5.40 2.71
C LYS A 121 -21.10 4.46 3.53
N GLU A 122 -22.18 3.92 2.94
CA GLU A 122 -23.05 2.94 3.60
C GLU A 122 -22.28 1.66 3.98
N LYS A 123 -21.41 1.19 3.09
CA LYS A 123 -20.54 0.03 3.39
C LYS A 123 -19.54 0.33 4.50
N LEU A 124 -18.95 1.53 4.50
CA LEU A 124 -18.02 1.98 5.53
C LEU A 124 -18.71 2.04 6.89
N GLU A 125 -19.89 2.66 6.97
CA GLU A 125 -20.70 2.72 8.17
C GLU A 125 -21.04 1.32 8.69
N THR A 126 -21.59 0.46 7.84
CA THR A 126 -21.93 -0.92 8.18
C THR A 126 -20.74 -1.71 8.74
N ARG A 127 -19.53 -1.49 8.20
CA ARG A 127 -18.32 -2.16 8.66
C ARG A 127 -17.80 -1.63 9.99
N LEU A 128 -17.90 -0.34 10.26
CA LEU A 128 -17.37 0.28 11.45
C LEU A 128 -18.35 0.25 12.64
N GLN A 129 -19.64 0.30 12.39
CA GLN A 129 -20.68 0.37 13.42
C GLN A 129 -20.54 -0.66 14.55
N PRO A 130 -20.32 -1.97 14.29
CA PRO A 130 -20.19 -2.97 15.36
C PRO A 130 -19.00 -2.72 16.30
N TYR A 131 -17.94 -2.07 15.78
CA TYR A 131 -16.74 -1.75 16.57
C TYR A 131 -16.95 -0.49 17.41
N PHE A 132 -17.67 0.49 16.89
CA PHE A 132 -18.10 1.65 17.65
C PHE A 132 -19.02 1.24 18.82
N GLU A 133 -19.97 0.35 18.60
CA GLU A 133 -20.86 -0.16 19.64
C GLU A 133 -20.09 -0.87 20.75
N LYS A 134 -19.18 -1.80 20.41
CA LYS A 134 -18.33 -2.49 21.38
C LYS A 134 -17.45 -1.54 22.18
N LEU A 135 -16.91 -0.53 21.55
CA LEU A 135 -16.09 0.48 22.21
C LEU A 135 -16.92 1.32 23.17
N GLN A 136 -18.13 1.73 22.75
CA GLN A 136 -19.06 2.46 23.62
C GLN A 136 -19.49 1.62 24.84
N GLU A 137 -19.77 0.34 24.65
CA GLU A 137 -20.11 -0.58 25.74
C GLU A 137 -18.97 -0.66 26.76
N ALA A 138 -17.73 -0.82 26.31
CA ALA A 138 -16.56 -0.90 27.17
C ALA A 138 -16.30 0.41 27.93
N ILE A 139 -16.47 1.56 27.28
CA ILE A 139 -16.35 2.89 27.92
C ILE A 139 -17.43 3.08 28.98
N THR A 140 -18.67 2.72 28.67
CA THR A 140 -19.82 2.82 29.59
C THR A 140 -19.65 1.92 30.81
N ALA A 141 -19.10 0.72 30.63
CA ALA A 141 -18.75 -0.22 31.68
C ALA A 141 -17.54 0.23 32.51
N LYS A 142 -16.84 1.28 32.09
CA LYS A 142 -15.57 1.77 32.66
C LYS A 142 -14.51 0.67 32.80
N ASP A 143 -14.49 -0.25 31.82
CA ASP A 143 -13.48 -1.30 31.71
C ASP A 143 -12.35 -0.84 30.76
N LEU A 144 -11.22 -0.42 31.33
CA LEU A 144 -10.08 0.08 30.59
C LEU A 144 -9.46 -1.00 29.68
N GLN A 145 -9.43 -2.25 30.13
CA GLN A 145 -8.85 -3.34 29.32
C GLN A 145 -9.73 -3.67 28.10
N ALA A 146 -11.04 -3.76 28.32
CA ALA A 146 -12.00 -3.92 27.25
C ALA A 146 -11.98 -2.72 26.29
N THR A 147 -11.88 -1.49 26.83
CA THR A 147 -11.76 -0.25 26.02
C THR A 147 -10.53 -0.25 25.13
N ARG A 148 -9.36 -0.65 25.65
CA ARG A 148 -8.13 -0.78 24.86
C ARG A 148 -8.27 -1.78 23.74
N LYS A 149 -8.88 -2.94 24.02
CA LYS A 149 -9.11 -3.98 23.02
C LYS A 149 -10.09 -3.51 21.95
N ALA A 150 -11.23 -2.95 22.34
CA ALA A 150 -12.25 -2.46 21.41
C ALA A 150 -11.71 -1.32 20.52
N TYR A 151 -10.90 -0.42 21.10
CA TYR A 151 -10.18 0.60 20.33
C TYR A 151 -9.23 -0.02 19.29
N ALA A 152 -8.43 -1.02 19.68
CA ALA A 152 -7.52 -1.67 18.75
C ALA A 152 -8.27 -2.35 17.59
N ASP A 153 -9.41 -3.00 17.87
CA ASP A 153 -10.26 -3.63 16.85
C ASP A 153 -10.88 -2.58 15.91
N LEU A 154 -11.36 -1.44 16.45
CA LEU A 154 -11.87 -0.32 15.67
C LEU A 154 -10.78 0.27 14.77
N ASN A 155 -9.60 0.58 15.33
CA ASN A 155 -8.48 1.14 14.60
C ASN A 155 -8.02 0.22 13.46
N ASN A 156 -7.88 -1.07 13.71
CA ASN A 156 -7.53 -2.05 12.68
C ASN A 156 -8.58 -2.12 11.57
N THR A 157 -9.86 -1.95 11.89
CA THR A 157 -10.93 -1.94 10.90
C THR A 157 -10.94 -0.63 10.12
N TRP A 158 -10.66 0.49 10.78
CA TRP A 158 -10.49 1.79 10.13
C TRP A 158 -9.36 1.73 9.10
N THR A 159 -8.15 1.34 9.48
CA THR A 159 -6.98 1.28 8.58
C THR A 159 -7.23 0.45 7.31
N ARG A 160 -8.10 -0.58 7.38
CA ARG A 160 -8.49 -1.37 6.20
C ARG A 160 -9.48 -0.67 5.29
N ASN A 161 -10.18 0.35 5.77
CA ASN A 161 -11.27 1.00 5.06
C ASN A 161 -11.06 2.52 4.89
N GLU A 162 -10.00 3.09 5.42
CA GLU A 162 -9.69 4.53 5.40
C GLU A 162 -9.62 5.12 3.98
N ALA A 163 -9.24 4.30 2.99
CA ALA A 163 -9.16 4.71 1.60
C ALA A 163 -10.47 5.33 1.09
N VAL A 164 -11.63 4.85 1.56
CA VAL A 164 -12.95 5.40 1.22
C VAL A 164 -13.03 6.89 1.62
N VAL A 165 -12.48 7.25 2.77
CA VAL A 165 -12.49 8.65 3.24
C VAL A 165 -11.37 9.44 2.57
N ARG A 166 -10.15 8.91 2.56
CA ARG A 166 -8.97 9.56 2.00
C ARG A 166 -9.13 9.92 0.52
N ASP A 167 -9.66 9.01 -0.29
CA ASP A 167 -9.77 9.18 -1.74
C ASP A 167 -10.90 10.16 -2.12
N HIS A 168 -11.80 10.47 -1.18
CA HIS A 168 -12.90 11.41 -1.39
C HIS A 168 -12.72 12.77 -0.70
N SER A 169 -12.04 12.81 0.45
CA SER A 169 -11.75 14.05 1.18
C SER A 169 -10.53 13.89 2.08
N THR A 170 -9.44 14.53 1.69
CA THR A 170 -8.22 14.57 2.50
C THR A 170 -8.43 15.33 3.82
N ALA A 171 -9.34 16.30 3.83
CA ALA A 171 -9.70 17.06 5.04
C ALA A 171 -10.45 16.18 6.04
N TYR A 172 -11.43 15.36 5.62
CA TYR A 172 -12.08 14.39 6.51
C TYR A 172 -11.13 13.30 6.96
N TYR A 173 -10.31 12.78 6.06
CA TYR A 173 -9.28 11.81 6.41
C TYR A 173 -8.39 12.32 7.54
N GLY A 174 -7.83 13.52 7.40
CA GLY A 174 -6.99 14.13 8.44
C GLY A 174 -7.71 14.35 9.77
N LYS A 175 -9.00 14.73 9.75
CA LYS A 175 -9.80 14.87 10.97
C LYS A 175 -10.04 13.54 11.67
N VAL A 176 -10.36 12.48 10.93
CA VAL A 176 -10.60 11.14 11.50
C VAL A 176 -9.32 10.58 12.08
N GLU A 177 -8.18 10.64 11.36
CA GLU A 177 -6.87 10.22 11.86
C GLU A 177 -6.47 10.94 13.14
N THR A 178 -6.67 12.27 13.18
CA THR A 178 -6.42 13.08 14.36
C THR A 178 -7.32 12.66 15.53
N ALA A 179 -8.61 12.42 15.29
CA ALA A 179 -9.56 12.02 16.32
C ALA A 179 -9.26 10.60 16.86
N ILE A 180 -8.87 9.67 16.00
CA ILE A 180 -8.41 8.32 16.39
C ILE A 180 -7.19 8.43 17.32
N SER A 181 -6.20 9.25 16.95
CA SER A 181 -4.99 9.48 17.74
C SER A 181 -5.30 10.11 19.09
N PHE A 182 -6.22 11.06 19.17
CA PHE A 182 -6.61 11.67 20.43
C PHE A 182 -7.41 10.72 21.30
N LEU A 183 -8.28 9.89 20.76
CA LEU A 183 -8.96 8.84 21.50
C LEU A 183 -7.95 7.86 22.12
N ARG A 184 -6.92 7.45 21.37
CA ARG A 184 -5.84 6.65 21.92
C ARG A 184 -5.10 7.35 23.05
N SER A 185 -4.79 8.63 22.88
CA SER A 185 -4.14 9.43 23.92
C SER A 185 -4.98 9.48 25.19
N ALA A 186 -6.30 9.67 25.07
CA ALA A 186 -7.22 9.67 26.22
C ALA A 186 -7.24 8.31 26.96
N ILE A 187 -7.23 7.18 26.19
CA ILE A 187 -7.19 5.82 26.75
C ILE A 187 -5.85 5.54 27.47
N GLU A 188 -4.73 6.09 26.98
CA GLU A 188 -3.39 5.87 27.55
C GLU A 188 -3.02 6.87 28.65
N THR A 189 -3.85 7.89 28.90
CA THR A 189 -3.63 8.88 29.94
C THR A 189 -3.81 8.26 31.34
N GLU A 190 -2.90 8.60 32.26
CA GLU A 190 -2.93 8.17 33.64
C GLU A 190 -2.96 9.40 34.59
N PRO A 191 -3.86 9.41 35.61
CA PRO A 191 -4.88 8.41 35.89
C PRO A 191 -5.99 8.36 34.82
N THR A 192 -6.59 7.19 34.64
CA THR A 192 -7.64 6.98 33.63
C THR A 192 -8.85 7.89 33.88
N ASN A 193 -9.27 8.59 32.84
CA ASN A 193 -10.45 9.46 32.87
C ASN A 193 -11.46 9.03 31.79
N PHE A 194 -12.49 8.30 32.21
CA PHE A 194 -13.50 7.79 31.24
C PHE A 194 -14.35 8.89 30.62
N ASP A 195 -14.52 10.05 31.27
CA ASP A 195 -15.25 11.18 30.69
C ASP A 195 -14.44 11.78 29.50
N SER A 196 -13.11 11.85 29.66
CA SER A 196 -12.22 12.27 28.57
C SER A 196 -12.21 11.27 27.42
N ILE A 197 -12.21 9.96 27.72
CA ILE A 197 -12.30 8.90 26.71
C ILE A 197 -13.64 8.99 25.97
N GLN A 198 -14.75 9.18 26.69
CA GLN A 198 -16.08 9.33 26.10
C GLN A 198 -16.15 10.58 25.18
N SER A 199 -15.56 11.69 25.60
CA SER A 199 -15.50 12.90 24.78
C SER A 199 -14.75 12.64 23.47
N SER A 200 -13.56 12.04 23.53
CA SER A 200 -12.76 11.73 22.34
C SER A 200 -13.43 10.69 21.42
N TYR A 201 -14.17 9.74 22.00
CA TYR A 201 -15.02 8.82 21.26
C TYR A 201 -16.12 9.56 20.49
N ASN A 202 -16.80 10.48 21.15
CA ASN A 202 -17.87 11.27 20.54
C ASN A 202 -17.32 12.16 19.42
N ASP A 203 -16.13 12.75 19.60
CA ASP A 203 -15.47 13.55 18.57
C ASP A 203 -15.17 12.73 17.35
N LEU A 204 -14.60 11.53 17.52
CA LEU A 204 -14.32 10.62 16.41
C LEU A 204 -15.60 10.21 15.68
N LYS A 205 -16.62 9.78 16.42
CA LYS A 205 -17.89 9.38 15.81
C LYS A 205 -18.54 10.53 15.05
N ASN A 206 -18.56 11.74 15.63
CA ASN A 206 -19.14 12.91 15.00
C ASN A 206 -18.45 13.27 13.68
N VAL A 207 -17.12 13.24 13.62
CA VAL A 207 -16.37 13.50 12.38
C VAL A 207 -16.71 12.49 11.29
N LEU A 208 -16.83 11.22 11.66
CA LEU A 208 -17.18 10.16 10.72
C LEU A 208 -18.64 10.28 10.24
N ASP A 209 -19.57 10.57 11.15
CA ASP A 209 -20.99 10.78 10.84
C ASP A 209 -21.17 12.01 9.88
N GLN A 210 -20.39 13.08 10.07
CA GLN A 210 -20.36 14.22 9.15
C GLN A 210 -19.89 13.85 7.75
N PHE A 211 -18.86 13.01 7.63
CA PHE A 211 -18.43 12.49 6.32
C PHE A 211 -19.51 11.62 5.67
N ILE A 212 -20.10 10.69 6.43
CA ILE A 212 -21.16 9.79 5.95
C ILE A 212 -22.38 10.59 5.48
N SER A 213 -22.82 11.58 6.25
CA SER A 213 -23.96 12.44 5.89
C SER A 213 -23.68 13.36 4.70
N GLY A 214 -22.44 13.47 4.25
CA GLY A 214 -22.05 14.33 3.12
C GLY A 214 -21.95 15.83 3.48
N GLU A 215 -21.74 16.15 4.74
CA GLU A 215 -21.46 17.52 5.17
C GLU A 215 -20.18 18.02 4.46
N LYS A 216 -20.21 19.23 3.93
CA LYS A 216 -19.09 19.80 3.19
C LYS A 216 -18.12 20.48 4.14
N ILE A 217 -16.84 20.16 4.00
CA ILE A 217 -15.75 20.89 4.65
C ILE A 217 -14.82 21.49 3.60
N GLU A 218 -14.09 22.53 3.98
CA GLU A 218 -13.07 23.09 3.10
C GLU A 218 -11.86 22.15 3.03
N GLU A 219 -11.47 21.78 1.81
CA GLU A 219 -10.24 21.01 1.59
C GLU A 219 -9.04 21.92 1.81
N THR A 220 -8.27 21.66 2.84
CA THR A 220 -7.09 22.45 3.19
C THR A 220 -5.86 21.91 2.44
N SER A 221 -5.36 22.68 1.48
CA SER A 221 -4.03 22.46 0.95
C SER A 221 -3.01 23.05 1.93
N SER A 222 -2.26 22.24 2.64
CA SER A 222 -1.15 22.72 3.46
C SER A 222 0.17 22.61 2.68
N ASN A 223 1.02 23.63 2.79
CA ASN A 223 2.39 23.58 2.26
C ASN A 223 3.37 22.99 3.30
N LEU A 224 2.84 22.22 4.28
CA LEU A 224 3.64 21.60 5.32
C LEU A 224 4.43 20.42 4.74
N THR A 225 5.62 20.26 5.25
CA THR A 225 6.57 19.22 4.83
C THR A 225 6.91 18.28 5.97
N LEU A 226 7.48 17.10 5.67
CA LEU A 226 8.02 16.20 6.68
C LEU A 226 9.05 16.91 7.59
N SER A 227 9.83 17.84 7.03
CA SER A 227 10.79 18.66 7.82
C SER A 227 10.09 19.49 8.90
N ASP A 228 8.89 20.00 8.65
CA ASP A 228 8.15 20.77 9.66
C ASP A 228 7.62 19.86 10.76
N GLY A 229 7.15 18.66 10.44
CA GLY A 229 6.82 17.63 11.44
C GLY A 229 8.02 17.26 12.31
N ILE A 230 9.19 17.03 11.71
CA ILE A 230 10.43 16.73 12.45
C ILE A 230 10.83 17.87 13.40
N LYS A 231 10.66 19.14 12.99
CA LYS A 231 10.91 20.29 13.87
C LYS A 231 9.99 20.28 15.12
N LEU A 232 8.71 19.96 14.92
CA LEU A 232 7.77 19.82 16.06
C LEU A 232 8.18 18.68 17.00
N LEU A 233 8.55 17.51 16.47
CA LEU A 233 9.01 16.40 17.32
C LEU A 233 10.28 16.75 18.10
N LYS A 234 11.27 17.41 17.49
CA LYS A 234 12.47 17.90 18.16
C LYS A 234 12.13 18.91 19.26
N LYS A 235 11.20 19.84 19.00
CA LYS A 235 10.73 20.81 19.98
C LYS A 235 10.04 20.10 21.16
N ALA A 236 9.17 19.13 20.89
CA ALA A 236 8.50 18.34 21.91
C ALA A 236 9.51 17.57 22.79
N LEU A 237 10.50 16.93 22.18
CA LEU A 237 11.57 16.22 22.91
C LEU A 237 12.31 17.13 23.88
N ASN A 238 12.75 18.30 23.42
CA ASN A 238 13.46 19.28 24.26
C ASN A 238 12.57 19.73 25.45
N LEU A 239 11.29 19.94 25.24
CA LEU A 239 10.34 20.32 26.29
C LEU A 239 10.13 19.18 27.29
N PHE A 240 10.02 17.92 26.84
CA PHE A 240 9.94 16.76 27.74
C PHE A 240 11.22 16.62 28.58
N GLN A 241 12.39 16.80 27.99
CA GLN A 241 13.68 16.78 28.70
C GLN A 241 13.80 17.92 29.71
N ALA A 242 13.20 19.08 29.42
CA ALA A 242 13.12 20.21 30.31
C ALA A 242 12.02 20.06 31.39
N ASN A 243 11.30 18.92 31.43
CA ASN A 243 10.13 18.68 32.30
C ASN A 243 8.93 19.62 32.05
N ASP A 244 8.89 20.35 30.96
CA ASP A 244 7.70 21.12 30.55
C ASP A 244 6.73 20.21 29.76
N THR A 245 6.13 19.28 30.48
CA THR A 245 5.23 18.27 29.90
C THR A 245 3.99 18.88 29.28
N SER A 246 3.49 20.00 29.81
CA SER A 246 2.29 20.65 29.27
C SER A 246 2.53 21.20 27.86
N GLN A 247 3.61 21.97 27.69
CA GLN A 247 3.98 22.50 26.38
C GLN A 247 4.41 21.40 25.41
N ALA A 248 5.13 20.38 25.91
CA ALA A 248 5.53 19.24 25.10
C ALA A 248 4.31 18.49 24.52
N SER A 249 3.30 18.22 25.34
CA SER A 249 2.05 17.58 24.90
C SER A 249 1.30 18.44 23.88
N GLN A 250 1.30 19.77 24.07
CA GLN A 250 0.69 20.68 23.09
C GLN A 250 1.41 20.62 21.74
N VAL A 251 2.74 20.60 21.72
CA VAL A 251 3.53 20.47 20.48
C VAL A 251 3.33 19.11 19.83
N MET A 252 3.23 18.03 20.61
CA MET A 252 2.87 16.70 20.10
C MET A 252 1.47 16.67 19.49
N LYS A 253 0.52 17.38 20.09
CA LYS A 253 -0.83 17.56 19.54
C LYS A 253 -0.79 18.26 18.18
N GLU A 254 0.03 19.31 18.03
CA GLU A 254 0.25 19.98 16.75
C GLU A 254 0.83 19.01 15.71
N PHE A 255 1.83 18.23 16.08
CA PHE A 255 2.41 17.22 15.20
C PHE A 255 1.36 16.19 14.74
N ILE A 256 0.59 15.60 15.66
CA ILE A 256 -0.47 14.63 15.33
C ILE A 256 -1.50 15.24 14.37
N THR A 257 -1.85 16.52 14.56
CA THR A 257 -2.82 17.20 13.70
C THR A 257 -2.32 17.40 12.27
N ILE A 258 -1.01 17.66 12.09
CA ILE A 258 -0.45 17.87 10.75
C ILE A 258 0.01 16.55 10.09
N TRP A 259 0.19 15.47 10.86
CA TRP A 259 0.73 14.21 10.38
C TRP A 259 0.02 13.69 9.13
N PRO A 260 -1.32 13.62 9.04
CA PRO A 260 -2.01 13.14 7.85
C PRO A 260 -1.74 13.93 6.57
N THR A 261 -1.20 15.14 6.68
CA THR A 261 -0.86 15.96 5.50
C THR A 261 0.58 15.78 5.03
N ILE A 262 1.45 15.22 5.88
CA ILE A 262 2.89 15.07 5.61
C ILE A 262 3.37 13.60 5.60
N GLU A 263 2.49 12.66 5.92
CA GLU A 263 2.82 11.24 6.04
C GLU A 263 3.11 10.53 4.72
N GLY A 264 2.66 11.11 3.59
CA GLY A 264 2.72 10.49 2.26
C GLY A 264 4.11 10.01 1.88
N ASP A 265 5.14 10.83 2.14
CA ASP A 265 6.54 10.47 1.86
C ASP A 265 7.02 9.30 2.73
N VAL A 266 6.52 9.22 3.97
CA VAL A 266 6.89 8.16 4.92
C VAL A 266 6.13 6.87 4.63
N SER A 267 4.83 6.95 4.39
CA SER A 267 3.99 5.78 4.12
C SER A 267 4.42 5.03 2.85
N THR A 268 4.88 5.76 1.84
CA THR A 268 5.37 5.17 0.58
C THR A 268 6.79 4.64 0.68
N THR A 269 7.68 5.29 1.45
CA THR A 269 9.10 4.96 1.52
C THR A 269 9.40 3.92 2.61
N ASN A 270 8.77 4.07 3.78
CA ASN A 270 8.96 3.18 4.94
C ASN A 270 7.66 2.95 5.70
N PRO A 271 6.82 1.99 5.25
CA PRO A 271 5.55 1.67 5.87
C PRO A 271 5.64 1.27 7.35
N SER A 272 6.73 0.61 7.74
CA SER A 272 6.96 0.23 9.14
C SER A 272 7.18 1.45 10.03
N LEU A 273 7.92 2.45 9.55
CA LEU A 273 8.10 3.72 10.25
C LEU A 273 6.78 4.50 10.32
N TYR A 274 6.00 4.54 9.24
CA TYR A 274 4.66 5.13 9.22
C TYR A 274 3.80 4.56 10.35
N THR A 275 3.63 3.23 10.41
CA THR A 275 2.87 2.56 11.48
C THR A 275 3.42 2.85 12.88
N ARG A 276 4.74 2.98 13.02
CA ARG A 276 5.38 3.34 14.30
C ARG A 276 5.04 4.77 14.71
N VAL A 277 5.07 5.72 13.80
CA VAL A 277 4.70 7.11 14.09
C VAL A 277 3.26 7.18 14.59
N GLU A 278 2.32 6.58 13.88
CA GLU A 278 0.91 6.56 14.27
C GLU A 278 0.66 5.86 15.62
N SER A 279 1.31 4.73 15.83
CA SER A 279 1.11 3.97 17.06
C SER A 279 1.79 4.58 18.28
N GLN A 280 2.92 5.29 18.13
CA GLN A 280 3.71 5.80 19.25
C GLN A 280 3.40 7.25 19.59
N SER A 281 3.12 8.11 18.59
CA SER A 281 2.93 9.55 18.83
C SER A 281 1.81 9.86 19.83
N PRO A 282 0.62 9.23 19.80
CA PRO A 282 -0.43 9.46 20.78
C PRO A 282 -0.02 9.07 22.19
N VAL A 283 0.77 8.00 22.34
CA VAL A 283 1.27 7.51 23.64
C VAL A 283 2.38 8.42 24.16
N ILE A 284 3.31 8.84 23.30
CA ILE A 284 4.39 9.77 23.64
C ILE A 284 3.80 11.11 24.10
N MET A 285 2.73 11.59 23.46
CA MET A 285 2.06 12.84 23.85
C MET A 285 1.66 12.87 25.34
N VAL A 286 1.21 11.75 25.88
CA VAL A 286 0.72 11.67 27.28
C VAL A 286 1.73 11.09 28.26
N LYS A 287 2.69 10.27 27.79
CA LYS A 287 3.71 9.59 28.63
C LYS A 287 5.14 10.08 28.38
N GLY A 288 5.34 11.11 27.57
CA GLY A 288 6.69 11.60 27.18
C GLY A 288 7.55 12.15 28.31
N LYS A 289 7.00 12.32 29.53
CA LYS A 289 7.78 12.60 30.75
C LYS A 289 8.74 11.46 31.11
N GLU A 290 8.37 10.20 30.76
CA GLU A 290 9.16 9.04 31.08
C GLU A 290 10.32 8.86 30.07
N SER A 291 11.51 8.57 30.57
CA SER A 291 12.74 8.39 29.74
C SER A 291 12.57 7.34 28.64
N LYS A 292 11.75 6.33 28.84
CA LYS A 292 11.44 5.30 27.83
C LYS A 292 10.80 5.93 26.59
N TYR A 293 9.83 6.81 26.78
CA TYR A 293 9.10 7.43 25.64
C TYR A 293 9.91 8.56 25.00
N GLN A 294 10.79 9.23 25.77
CA GLN A 294 11.77 10.17 25.18
C GLN A 294 12.73 9.45 24.22
N LYS A 295 13.23 8.27 24.61
CA LYS A 295 14.06 7.44 23.71
C LYS A 295 13.29 6.97 22.45
N GLN A 296 12.02 6.65 22.59
CA GLN A 296 11.19 6.32 21.44
C GLN A 296 11.02 7.53 20.53
N LEU A 297 10.81 8.72 21.08
CA LEU A 297 10.71 9.96 20.32
C LEU A 297 12.04 10.30 19.59
N GLU A 298 13.18 10.12 20.27
CA GLU A 298 14.50 10.26 19.67
C GLU A 298 14.69 9.32 18.47
N ALA A 299 14.30 8.05 18.62
CA ALA A 299 14.35 7.07 17.53
C ALA A 299 13.44 7.47 16.37
N LEU A 300 12.19 7.91 16.62
CA LEU A 300 11.30 8.40 15.58
C LEU A 300 11.89 9.60 14.83
N ILE A 301 12.45 10.56 15.55
CA ILE A 301 13.11 11.74 14.95
C ILE A 301 14.28 11.32 14.07
N SER A 302 15.11 10.39 14.54
CA SER A 302 16.24 9.87 13.79
C SER A 302 15.79 9.20 12.49
N ASP A 303 14.82 8.28 12.59
CA ASP A 303 14.35 7.49 11.46
C ASP A 303 13.60 8.37 10.43
N LEU A 304 12.76 9.31 10.89
CA LEU A 304 12.10 10.28 10.01
C LEU A 304 13.10 11.22 9.33
N SER A 305 14.16 11.63 10.03
CA SER A 305 15.21 12.47 9.45
C SER A 305 16.07 11.74 8.40
N ALA A 306 16.05 10.42 8.40
CA ALA A 306 16.73 9.58 7.42
C ALA A 306 15.88 9.34 6.14
N ILE A 307 14.60 9.72 6.13
CA ILE A 307 13.75 9.63 4.94
C ILE A 307 14.23 10.65 3.92
N ASP A 308 14.65 10.16 2.77
CA ASP A 308 14.97 11.01 1.63
C ASP A 308 13.69 11.33 0.85
N THR A 309 13.16 12.53 1.08
CA THR A 309 11.97 13.04 0.38
C THR A 309 12.26 13.41 -1.09
N THR A 310 13.53 13.40 -1.50
CA THR A 310 13.95 13.68 -2.88
C THR A 310 14.17 12.39 -3.68
N ALA A 311 14.28 11.24 -3.00
CA ALA A 311 14.45 9.95 -3.63
C ALA A 311 13.12 9.51 -4.26
N SER A 312 12.91 9.79 -5.52
CA SER A 312 11.91 9.06 -6.30
C SER A 312 12.43 7.62 -6.50
N TYR A 313 11.58 6.61 -6.27
CA TYR A 313 11.87 5.25 -6.69
C TYR A 313 12.18 5.29 -8.19
N SER A 314 13.46 5.19 -8.52
CA SER A 314 13.90 5.18 -9.91
C SER A 314 13.39 3.88 -10.56
N ALA A 315 12.90 3.98 -11.78
CA ALA A 315 12.66 2.80 -12.61
C ALA A 315 13.91 1.90 -12.68
N VAL A 316 15.10 2.49 -12.47
CA VAL A 316 16.38 1.80 -12.38
C VAL A 316 16.46 0.89 -11.15
N ASP A 317 15.97 1.31 -9.98
CA ASP A 317 16.00 0.49 -8.76
C ASP A 317 15.07 -0.72 -8.90
N SER A 318 13.88 -0.52 -9.44
CA SER A 318 12.94 -1.61 -9.76
C SER A 318 13.52 -2.54 -10.83
N MET A 319 14.21 -2.00 -11.83
CA MET A 319 14.88 -2.77 -12.88
C MET A 319 16.06 -3.59 -12.32
N LEU A 320 16.84 -3.03 -11.38
CA LEU A 320 17.95 -3.74 -10.73
C LEU A 320 17.46 -4.91 -9.89
N ILE A 321 16.36 -4.75 -9.16
CA ILE A 321 15.72 -5.84 -8.40
C ILE A 321 15.23 -6.91 -9.37
N LEU A 322 14.48 -6.54 -10.41
CA LEU A 322 13.98 -7.47 -11.42
C LEU A 322 15.12 -8.19 -12.15
N LEU A 323 16.22 -7.49 -12.45
CA LEU A 323 17.38 -8.06 -13.12
C LEU A 323 18.09 -9.06 -12.19
N ARG A 324 18.24 -8.76 -10.91
CA ARG A 324 18.82 -9.66 -9.92
C ARG A 324 18.01 -10.96 -9.82
N GLU A 325 16.72 -10.88 -9.54
CA GLU A 325 15.83 -12.04 -9.41
C GLU A 325 15.71 -12.80 -10.75
N GLY A 326 15.66 -12.07 -11.86
CA GLY A 326 15.61 -12.65 -13.20
C GLY A 326 16.88 -13.43 -13.57
N VAL A 327 18.07 -12.94 -13.18
CA VAL A 327 19.34 -13.64 -13.40
C VAL A 327 19.41 -14.89 -12.54
N GLU A 328 18.96 -14.86 -11.28
CA GLU A 328 18.90 -16.06 -10.42
C GLU A 328 18.01 -17.15 -11.05
N ALA A 329 16.81 -16.80 -11.49
CA ALA A 329 15.92 -17.72 -12.17
C ALA A 329 16.53 -18.26 -13.49
N LEU A 330 17.18 -17.41 -14.27
CA LEU A 330 17.84 -17.77 -15.52
C LEU A 330 18.98 -18.78 -15.29
N LEU A 331 19.80 -18.57 -14.24
CA LEU A 331 20.88 -19.48 -13.87
C LEU A 331 20.37 -20.88 -13.52
N ILE A 332 19.24 -20.98 -12.80
CA ILE A 332 18.62 -22.25 -12.48
C ILE A 332 18.16 -22.97 -13.77
N VAL A 333 17.47 -22.25 -14.65
CA VAL A 333 17.00 -22.81 -15.94
C VAL A 333 18.19 -23.26 -16.80
N MET A 334 19.25 -22.43 -16.90
CA MET A 334 20.46 -22.78 -17.67
C MET A 334 21.19 -23.98 -17.09
N ALA A 335 21.28 -24.10 -15.77
CA ALA A 335 21.87 -25.26 -15.10
C ALA A 335 21.09 -26.56 -15.45
N LEU A 336 19.76 -26.52 -15.36
CA LEU A 336 18.91 -27.67 -15.71
C LEU A 336 19.03 -28.04 -17.19
N VAL A 337 19.04 -27.04 -18.09
CA VAL A 337 19.22 -27.25 -19.54
C VAL A 337 20.59 -27.89 -19.83
N THR A 338 21.65 -27.43 -19.17
CA THR A 338 23.00 -27.95 -19.36
C THR A 338 23.11 -29.42 -18.90
N VAL A 339 22.55 -29.73 -17.72
CA VAL A 339 22.52 -31.11 -17.20
C VAL A 339 21.73 -32.04 -18.11
N LEU A 340 20.56 -31.62 -18.59
CA LEU A 340 19.74 -32.43 -19.49
C LEU A 340 20.36 -32.62 -20.88
N LYS A 341 21.05 -31.59 -21.41
CA LYS A 341 21.83 -31.73 -22.66
C LYS A 341 23.00 -32.69 -22.50
N SER A 342 23.75 -32.58 -21.41
CA SER A 342 24.86 -33.48 -21.12
C SER A 342 24.41 -34.96 -20.95
N ALA A 343 23.23 -35.14 -20.35
CA ALA A 343 22.59 -36.45 -20.21
C ALA A 343 21.88 -36.96 -21.48
N LYS A 344 21.93 -36.23 -22.61
CA LYS A 344 21.23 -36.54 -23.88
C LYS A 344 19.70 -36.74 -23.74
N LEU A 345 19.08 -36.17 -22.70
CA LEU A 345 17.65 -36.29 -22.37
C LEU A 345 16.83 -35.22 -23.07
N VAL A 346 16.73 -35.28 -24.39
CA VAL A 346 16.04 -34.25 -25.24
C VAL A 346 14.55 -34.06 -24.87
N LYS A 347 13.89 -35.13 -24.41
CA LYS A 347 12.49 -35.03 -23.93
C LYS A 347 12.36 -34.18 -22.65
N GLY A 348 13.35 -34.20 -21.78
CA GLY A 348 13.38 -33.39 -20.56
C GLY A 348 13.50 -31.88 -20.83
N LEU A 349 14.23 -31.52 -21.92
CA LEU A 349 14.41 -30.11 -22.29
C LEU A 349 13.07 -29.40 -22.58
N LYS A 350 12.16 -30.07 -23.30
CA LYS A 350 10.84 -29.52 -23.60
C LYS A 350 10.04 -29.20 -22.33
N TRP A 351 10.18 -30.04 -21.32
CA TRP A 351 9.50 -29.83 -20.03
C TRP A 351 10.11 -28.65 -19.23
N VAL A 352 11.42 -28.46 -19.30
CA VAL A 352 12.06 -27.29 -18.65
C VAL A 352 11.62 -25.99 -19.30
N TYR A 353 11.63 -25.89 -20.64
CA TYR A 353 11.17 -24.70 -21.33
C TYR A 353 9.65 -24.46 -21.12
N ALA A 354 8.85 -25.51 -21.16
CA ALA A 354 7.41 -25.40 -20.88
C ALA A 354 7.15 -24.93 -19.44
N GLY A 355 7.92 -25.45 -18.47
CA GLY A 355 7.84 -25.02 -17.07
C GLY A 355 8.26 -23.57 -16.85
N ALA A 356 9.34 -23.14 -17.49
CA ALA A 356 9.79 -21.76 -17.42
C ALA A 356 8.74 -20.78 -18.01
N LEU A 357 8.19 -21.11 -19.19
CA LEU A 357 7.14 -20.30 -19.82
C LEU A 357 5.87 -20.26 -18.95
N LEU A 358 5.46 -21.41 -18.41
CA LEU A 358 4.29 -21.51 -17.54
C LEU A 358 4.50 -20.74 -16.23
N GLY A 359 5.71 -20.72 -15.69
CA GLY A 359 6.10 -19.94 -14.52
C GLY A 359 5.95 -18.42 -14.79
N ILE A 360 6.43 -17.94 -15.92
CA ILE A 360 6.29 -16.52 -16.31
C ILE A 360 4.80 -16.15 -16.48
N LEU A 361 4.02 -16.98 -17.15
CA LEU A 361 2.59 -16.73 -17.34
C LEU A 361 1.82 -16.77 -16.01
N ALA A 362 2.15 -17.71 -15.13
CA ALA A 362 1.54 -17.80 -13.80
C ALA A 362 1.90 -16.58 -12.95
N SER A 363 3.16 -16.13 -12.97
CA SER A 363 3.59 -14.92 -12.26
C SER A 363 2.84 -13.67 -12.74
N ALA A 364 2.71 -13.49 -14.05
CA ALA A 364 1.93 -12.40 -14.61
C ALA A 364 0.45 -12.48 -14.23
N ALA A 365 -0.14 -13.67 -14.28
CA ALA A 365 -1.53 -13.89 -13.88
C ALA A 365 -1.75 -13.61 -12.38
N ILE A 366 -0.82 -14.01 -11.50
CA ILE A 366 -0.88 -13.71 -10.05
C ILE A 366 -0.73 -12.22 -9.82
N ALA A 367 0.19 -11.54 -10.50
CA ALA A 367 0.36 -10.08 -10.37
C ALA A 367 -0.92 -9.33 -10.74
N VAL A 368 -1.55 -9.70 -11.85
CA VAL A 368 -2.84 -9.16 -12.29
C VAL A 368 -3.94 -9.48 -11.26
N ALA A 369 -4.01 -10.73 -10.80
CA ALA A 369 -5.02 -11.14 -9.81
C ALA A 369 -4.86 -10.39 -8.48
N LEU A 370 -3.64 -10.17 -8.00
CA LEU A 370 -3.37 -9.38 -6.79
C LEU A 370 -3.83 -7.93 -6.97
N GLN A 371 -3.60 -7.34 -8.12
CA GLN A 371 -4.00 -5.96 -8.40
C GLN A 371 -5.54 -5.79 -8.42
N PHE A 372 -6.28 -6.78 -8.93
CA PHE A 372 -7.75 -6.69 -9.04
C PHE A 372 -8.51 -7.24 -7.83
N LEU A 373 -8.01 -8.30 -7.18
CA LEU A 373 -8.70 -8.94 -6.06
C LEU A 373 -8.37 -8.32 -4.70
N PHE A 374 -7.23 -7.65 -4.60
CA PHE A 374 -6.75 -7.06 -3.36
C PHE A 374 -6.27 -5.62 -3.55
N PRO A 375 -7.17 -4.66 -3.83
CA PRO A 375 -6.80 -3.23 -3.82
C PRO A 375 -6.19 -2.82 -2.47
N ALA A 376 -6.57 -3.51 -1.38
CA ALA A 376 -5.98 -3.36 -0.04
C ALA A 376 -4.52 -3.85 0.09
N VAL A 377 -3.96 -4.55 -0.89
CA VAL A 377 -2.54 -4.96 -0.90
C VAL A 377 -1.61 -3.76 -1.08
N THR A 378 -2.12 -2.67 -1.63
CA THR A 378 -1.39 -1.41 -1.77
C THR A 378 -1.29 -0.64 -0.46
N SER A 379 -2.09 -0.98 0.58
CA SER A 379 -1.91 -0.40 1.90
C SER A 379 -0.69 -1.03 2.59
N ALA A 380 0.19 -0.17 3.09
CA ALA A 380 1.48 -0.51 3.68
C ALA A 380 1.43 -1.62 4.76
N SER A 381 0.38 -1.62 5.58
CA SER A 381 0.19 -2.59 6.68
C SER A 381 -0.01 -4.04 6.21
N ASN A 382 -0.59 -4.26 5.03
CA ASN A 382 -0.87 -5.60 4.53
C ASN A 382 0.29 -6.18 3.69
N ARG A 383 1.17 -5.33 3.20
CA ARG A 383 2.30 -5.71 2.35
C ARG A 383 3.27 -6.64 3.08
N GLU A 384 3.68 -6.31 4.31
CA GLU A 384 4.58 -7.14 5.12
C GLU A 384 3.99 -8.53 5.44
N VAL A 385 2.67 -8.57 5.74
CA VAL A 385 1.97 -9.84 6.01
C VAL A 385 1.92 -10.71 4.75
N ILE A 386 1.69 -10.10 3.59
CA ILE A 386 1.64 -10.81 2.31
C ILE A 386 3.03 -11.27 1.89
N GLU A 387 4.06 -10.44 2.01
CA GLU A 387 5.45 -10.81 1.75
C GLU A 387 5.88 -11.96 2.67
N GLY A 388 5.54 -11.91 3.96
CA GLY A 388 5.78 -12.99 4.91
C GLY A 388 5.04 -14.28 4.53
N ALA A 389 3.77 -14.21 4.18
CA ALA A 389 2.98 -15.36 3.78
C ALA A 389 3.50 -16.01 2.48
N VAL A 390 3.82 -15.19 1.48
CA VAL A 390 4.41 -15.65 0.20
C VAL A 390 5.78 -16.29 0.46
N GLY A 391 6.60 -15.71 1.34
CA GLY A 391 7.89 -16.25 1.74
C GLY A 391 7.75 -17.65 2.39
N ILE A 392 6.81 -17.81 3.31
CA ILE A 392 6.54 -19.12 3.95
C ILE A 392 6.09 -20.17 2.92
N ILE A 393 5.20 -19.79 1.99
CA ILE A 393 4.75 -20.68 0.91
C ILE A 393 5.92 -21.08 0.01
N ALA A 394 6.79 -20.15 -0.35
CA ALA A 394 7.96 -20.40 -1.18
C ALA A 394 8.94 -21.37 -0.49
N VAL A 395 9.21 -21.19 0.80
CA VAL A 395 10.05 -22.11 1.60
C VAL A 395 9.41 -23.50 1.68
N GLY A 396 8.10 -23.58 1.92
CA GLY A 396 7.36 -24.84 1.91
C GLY A 396 7.47 -25.58 0.57
N MET A 397 7.32 -24.88 -0.55
CA MET A 397 7.50 -25.45 -1.89
C MET A 397 8.94 -25.95 -2.13
N MET A 398 9.95 -25.18 -1.70
CA MET A 398 11.36 -25.61 -1.82
C MET A 398 11.64 -26.89 -1.04
N ILE A 399 11.10 -27.03 0.17
CA ILE A 399 11.23 -28.24 0.98
C ILE A 399 10.57 -29.44 0.28
N VAL A 400 9.36 -29.28 -0.24
CA VAL A 400 8.63 -30.34 -0.97
C VAL A 400 9.40 -30.79 -2.21
N ILE A 401 9.91 -29.84 -2.99
CA ILE A 401 10.73 -30.13 -4.18
C ILE A 401 12.04 -30.82 -3.79
N GLY A 402 12.70 -30.34 -2.73
CA GLY A 402 13.94 -30.94 -2.23
C GLY A 402 13.74 -32.37 -1.79
N ILE A 403 12.70 -32.68 -1.02
CA ILE A 403 12.34 -34.05 -0.61
C ILE A 403 12.03 -34.91 -1.83
N TRP A 404 11.26 -34.40 -2.78
CA TRP A 404 10.92 -35.14 -4.01
C TRP A 404 12.13 -35.46 -4.85
N LEU A 405 13.07 -34.51 -5.06
CA LEU A 405 14.33 -34.73 -5.76
C LEU A 405 15.23 -35.75 -5.03
N HIS A 406 15.33 -35.64 -3.70
CA HIS A 406 16.13 -36.56 -2.89
C HIS A 406 15.60 -37.99 -3.01
N ARG A 407 14.29 -38.20 -2.89
CA ARG A 407 13.65 -39.50 -3.07
C ARG A 407 13.91 -40.09 -4.45
N LYS A 408 13.86 -39.26 -5.49
CA LYS A 408 14.06 -39.72 -6.87
C LYS A 408 15.52 -40.02 -7.19
N SER A 409 16.46 -39.29 -6.63
CA SER A 409 17.91 -39.57 -6.72
C SER A 409 18.29 -40.85 -6.03
N SER A 410 17.67 -41.18 -4.90
CA SER A 410 17.92 -42.42 -4.15
C SER A 410 17.47 -43.67 -4.93
N VAL A 411 16.33 -43.60 -5.64
CA VAL A 411 15.81 -44.72 -6.44
C VAL A 411 16.69 -45.01 -7.66
N GLN A 412 17.32 -44.01 -8.28
CA GLN A 412 18.24 -44.22 -9.42
C GLN A 412 19.54 -44.91 -8.99
N LYS A 413 20.06 -44.65 -7.79
CA LYS A 413 21.24 -45.34 -7.25
C LYS A 413 20.98 -46.83 -7.00
N TRP A 414 19.77 -47.21 -6.60
CA TRP A 414 19.38 -48.60 -6.40
C TRP A 414 19.30 -49.42 -7.70
N ASN A 415 18.81 -48.79 -8.79
CA ASN A 415 18.72 -49.48 -10.10
C ASN A 415 20.06 -49.63 -10.82
N GLN A 416 21.14 -48.99 -10.36
CA GLN A 416 22.48 -49.20 -10.90
C GLN A 416 23.27 -50.32 -10.17
N PHE A 417 22.72 -50.78 -9.02
CA PHE A 417 23.36 -51.85 -8.19
C PHE A 417 22.73 -53.24 -8.42
N MET A 418 21.64 -53.33 -9.18
CA MET A 418 21.08 -54.57 -9.68
C MET A 418 21.33 -54.72 -11.19
#